data_33bea726636e70dc1d69aa3d06f9c405
#
_entry.id   33bea726636e70dc1d69aa3d06f9c405
#
_cell.length_a   1.000
_cell.length_b   1.000
_cell.length_c   1.000
_cell.angle_alpha   90.00
_cell.angle_beta   90.00
_cell.angle_gamma   90.00
#
_symmetry.space_group_name_H-M   'P 1'
#
loop_
_entity.id
_entity.type
_entity.pdbx_description
1 polymer ?
#
loop_
_entity_poly.entity_id
_entity_poly.type
_entity_poly.pdbx_seq_one_letter_code
_entity_poly.pdbx_strand_id
1 'polypeptide(L)'
;METLKYTLIKKKSQYIDYCNRLEVLVFNEKKEEQDEIDLLNLLIEKWDKEHNSLNELDPVEMIKALMEEHALKAKDLVNILAISKGTVSKILNYQKGLSKASIRKLAEHFSISQESLNRPYTLKQELYVQ
;
A
#
# COMPACT_ATOMS: atom_id res chain seq x y z
N MET A 1 -29.12 -28.42 -8.15
CA MET A 1 -28.30 -27.28 -8.60
C MET A 1 -26.94 -27.35 -7.93
N GLU A 2 -25.90 -27.35 -8.72
CA GLU A 2 -24.54 -27.45 -8.18
C GLU A 2 -24.09 -26.12 -7.59
N THR A 3 -23.44 -26.18 -6.43
CA THR A 3 -22.86 -25.00 -5.80
C THR A 3 -21.48 -24.74 -6.41
N LEU A 4 -21.19 -23.50 -6.73
CA LEU A 4 -19.88 -23.14 -7.24
C LEU A 4 -18.82 -23.38 -6.18
N LYS A 5 -17.72 -23.99 -6.59
CA LYS A 5 -16.60 -24.27 -5.69
C LYS A 5 -15.92 -22.99 -5.24
N TYR A 6 -15.80 -22.01 -6.15
CA TYR A 6 -15.18 -20.72 -5.88
C TYR A 6 -16.10 -19.58 -6.30
N THR A 7 -16.12 -18.54 -5.49
CA THR A 7 -16.88 -17.32 -5.75
C THR A 7 -15.97 -16.12 -5.52
N LEU A 8 -16.47 -14.91 -5.81
CA LEU A 8 -15.74 -13.70 -5.44
C LEU A 8 -15.47 -13.71 -3.94
N ILE A 9 -14.30 -13.27 -3.56
CA ILE A 9 -13.91 -13.21 -2.15
C ILE A 9 -14.64 -12.03 -1.51
N LYS A 10 -15.37 -12.30 -0.42
CA LYS A 10 -16.20 -11.32 0.27
C LYS A 10 -15.73 -11.01 1.69
N LYS A 11 -14.84 -11.85 2.24
CA LYS A 11 -14.33 -11.68 3.59
C LYS A 11 -12.93 -12.25 3.72
N LYS A 12 -12.20 -11.76 4.72
CA LYS A 12 -10.79 -12.13 4.92
C LYS A 12 -10.58 -13.62 5.17
N SER A 13 -11.48 -14.27 5.89
CA SER A 13 -11.37 -15.72 6.14
C SER A 13 -11.41 -16.51 4.83
N GLN A 14 -12.28 -16.13 3.90
CA GLN A 14 -12.37 -16.73 2.59
C GLN A 14 -11.08 -16.49 1.79
N TYR A 15 -10.53 -15.27 1.89
CA TYR A 15 -9.26 -14.93 1.24
C TYR A 15 -8.13 -15.84 1.72
N ILE A 16 -8.01 -16.07 3.02
CA ILE A 16 -6.99 -16.91 3.60
C ILE A 16 -7.17 -18.38 3.11
N ASP A 17 -8.40 -18.86 3.08
CA ASP A 17 -8.71 -20.22 2.60
C ASP A 17 -8.28 -20.40 1.14
N TYR A 18 -8.57 -19.39 0.30
CA TYR A 18 -8.20 -19.44 -1.12
C TYR A 18 -6.69 -19.38 -1.32
N CYS A 19 -5.99 -18.58 -0.53
CA CYS A 19 -4.52 -18.51 -0.60
C CYS A 19 -3.90 -19.86 -0.21
N ASN A 20 -4.42 -20.51 0.84
CA ASN A 20 -3.95 -21.81 1.28
C ASN A 20 -4.22 -22.87 0.22
N ARG A 21 -5.39 -22.84 -0.41
CA ARG A 21 -5.73 -23.78 -1.48
C ARG A 21 -4.82 -23.60 -2.69
N LEU A 22 -4.58 -22.36 -3.07
CA LEU A 22 -3.67 -22.04 -4.19
C LEU A 22 -2.27 -22.59 -3.93
N GLU A 23 -1.75 -22.39 -2.72
CA GLU A 23 -0.43 -22.87 -2.34
C GLU A 23 -0.34 -24.40 -2.51
N VAL A 24 -1.37 -25.13 -2.05
CA VAL A 24 -1.42 -26.58 -2.18
C VAL A 24 -1.42 -27.01 -3.66
N LEU A 25 -2.23 -26.33 -4.48
CA LEU A 25 -2.34 -26.68 -5.91
C LEU A 25 -1.05 -26.41 -6.67
N VAL A 26 -0.41 -25.29 -6.40
CA VAL A 26 0.86 -24.93 -7.03
C VAL A 26 1.95 -25.92 -6.64
N PHE A 27 1.97 -26.32 -5.36
CA PHE A 27 2.95 -27.29 -4.86
C PHE A 27 2.80 -28.67 -5.52
N ASN A 28 1.56 -29.09 -5.80
CA ASN A 28 1.29 -30.39 -6.40
C ASN A 28 1.66 -30.51 -7.88
N GLU A 29 1.80 -29.39 -8.57
CA GLU A 29 2.21 -29.31 -10.00
C GLU A 29 1.41 -30.20 -10.95
N LYS A 30 0.11 -30.34 -10.73
CA LYS A 30 -0.78 -31.14 -11.61
C LYS A 30 -1.35 -30.26 -12.72
N LYS A 31 -1.21 -30.69 -13.97
CA LYS A 31 -1.75 -29.94 -15.12
C LYS A 31 -3.26 -29.82 -15.10
N GLU A 32 -3.94 -30.83 -14.58
CA GLU A 32 -5.42 -30.87 -14.51
C GLU A 32 -5.96 -29.77 -13.61
N GLU A 33 -5.15 -29.23 -12.73
CA GLU A 33 -5.55 -28.21 -11.78
C GLU A 33 -5.17 -26.79 -12.24
N GLN A 34 -4.66 -26.64 -13.46
CA GLN A 34 -4.22 -25.34 -13.94
C GLN A 34 -5.35 -24.32 -14.03
N ASP A 35 -6.54 -24.74 -14.47
CA ASP A 35 -7.68 -23.84 -14.54
C ASP A 35 -8.10 -23.36 -13.15
N GLU A 36 -8.04 -24.24 -12.17
CA GLU A 36 -8.33 -23.91 -10.79
C GLU A 36 -7.31 -22.90 -10.24
N ILE A 37 -6.03 -23.12 -10.53
CA ILE A 37 -4.95 -22.22 -10.15
C ILE A 37 -5.19 -20.82 -10.77
N ASP A 38 -5.49 -20.78 -12.06
CA ASP A 38 -5.73 -19.52 -12.77
C ASP A 38 -6.91 -18.76 -12.19
N LEU A 39 -7.99 -19.46 -11.88
CA LEU A 39 -9.17 -18.84 -11.27
C LEU A 39 -8.86 -18.30 -9.88
N LEU A 40 -8.18 -19.08 -9.04
CA LEU A 40 -7.80 -18.61 -7.70
C LEU A 40 -6.88 -17.39 -7.76
N ASN A 41 -5.91 -17.41 -8.68
CA ASN A 41 -5.04 -16.24 -8.88
C ASN A 41 -5.83 -14.99 -9.22
N LEU A 42 -6.81 -15.13 -10.11
CA LEU A 42 -7.65 -14.00 -10.52
C LEU A 42 -8.49 -13.46 -9.35
N LEU A 43 -9.10 -14.35 -8.59
CA LEU A 43 -9.95 -13.97 -7.46
C LEU A 43 -9.13 -13.31 -6.34
N ILE A 44 -7.96 -13.88 -6.04
CA ILE A 44 -7.05 -13.35 -5.02
C ILE A 44 -6.51 -11.98 -5.46
N GLU A 45 -6.12 -11.85 -6.73
CA GLU A 45 -5.61 -10.60 -7.26
C GLU A 45 -6.67 -9.49 -7.17
N LYS A 46 -7.92 -9.82 -7.47
CA LYS A 46 -9.02 -8.85 -7.34
C LYS A 46 -9.18 -8.38 -5.91
N TRP A 47 -9.17 -9.30 -4.94
CA TRP A 47 -9.25 -8.95 -3.52
C TRP A 47 -8.07 -8.08 -3.10
N ASP A 48 -6.84 -8.45 -3.51
CA ASP A 48 -5.63 -7.70 -3.18
C ASP A 48 -5.70 -6.26 -3.67
N LYS A 49 -6.19 -6.06 -4.89
CA LYS A 49 -6.34 -4.70 -5.46
C LYS A 49 -7.34 -3.87 -4.68
N GLU A 50 -8.42 -4.49 -4.22
CA GLU A 50 -9.47 -3.80 -3.47
C GLU A 50 -9.10 -3.56 -2.01
N HIS A 51 -8.21 -4.41 -1.44
CA HIS A 51 -7.86 -4.40 -0.03
C HIS A 51 -6.37 -4.20 0.22
N ASN A 52 -5.63 -3.77 -0.80
CA ASN A 52 -4.20 -3.51 -0.65
C ASN A 52 -4.00 -2.25 0.20
N SER A 53 -3.49 -2.43 1.41
CA SER A 53 -3.28 -1.32 2.33
C SER A 53 -2.33 -0.25 1.79
N LEU A 54 -1.35 -0.63 0.95
CA LEU A 54 -0.43 0.33 0.35
C LEU A 54 -1.14 1.28 -0.61
N ASN A 55 -2.17 0.79 -1.32
CA ASN A 55 -2.96 1.62 -2.23
C ASN A 55 -3.94 2.53 -1.50
N GLU A 56 -4.26 2.20 -0.26
CA GLU A 56 -5.19 2.97 0.58
C GLU A 56 -4.48 4.03 1.43
N LEU A 57 -3.16 3.91 1.60
CA LEU A 57 -2.40 4.86 2.40
C LEU A 57 -2.29 6.21 1.71
N ASP A 58 -2.51 7.28 2.45
CA ASP A 58 -2.20 8.61 1.96
C ASP A 58 -0.67 8.81 1.94
N PRO A 59 -0.15 9.87 1.28
CA PRO A 59 1.29 10.08 1.21
C PRO A 59 2.01 10.16 2.55
N VAL A 60 1.37 10.74 3.58
CA VAL A 60 1.99 10.84 4.91
C VAL A 60 2.06 9.46 5.57
N GLU A 61 0.99 8.68 5.46
CA GLU A 61 0.97 7.30 5.98
C GLU A 61 2.02 6.45 5.26
N MET A 62 2.17 6.64 3.95
CA MET A 62 3.20 5.97 3.16
C MET A 62 4.60 6.31 3.69
N ILE A 63 4.88 7.59 3.94
CA ILE A 63 6.16 8.02 4.47
C ILE A 63 6.42 7.38 5.84
N LYS A 64 5.41 7.37 6.72
CA LYS A 64 5.55 6.78 8.05
C LYS A 64 5.82 5.28 7.97
N ALA A 65 5.15 4.58 7.05
CA ALA A 65 5.38 3.15 6.83
C ALA A 65 6.81 2.88 6.35
N LEU A 66 7.31 3.70 5.42
CA LEU A 66 8.69 3.60 4.94
C LEU A 66 9.70 3.88 6.05
N MET A 67 9.42 4.86 6.90
CA MET A 67 10.28 5.17 8.05
C MET A 67 10.36 3.98 8.99
N GLU A 68 9.23 3.35 9.28
CA GLU A 68 9.18 2.19 10.15
C GLU A 68 9.93 1.00 9.54
N GLU A 69 9.69 0.73 8.25
CA GLU A 69 10.35 -0.36 7.54
C GLU A 69 11.87 -0.21 7.53
N HIS A 70 12.37 1.01 7.35
CA HIS A 70 13.80 1.29 7.26
C HIS A 70 14.41 1.79 8.57
N ALA A 71 13.65 1.75 9.67
CA ALA A 71 14.09 2.21 10.99
C ALA A 71 14.61 3.65 10.96
N LEU A 72 13.90 4.54 10.27
CA LEU A 72 14.25 5.95 10.13
C LEU A 72 13.48 6.82 11.13
N LYS A 73 14.15 7.89 11.57
CA LYS A 73 13.55 8.90 12.47
C LYS A 73 13.36 10.19 11.70
N ALA A 74 12.64 11.16 12.31
CA ALA A 74 12.41 12.45 11.70
C ALA A 74 13.71 13.15 11.27
N LYS A 75 14.76 13.00 12.05
CA LYS A 75 16.08 13.58 11.73
C LYS A 75 16.67 13.02 10.43
N ASP A 76 16.34 11.78 10.12
CA ASP A 76 16.81 11.17 8.87
C ASP A 76 16.09 11.78 7.67
N LEU A 77 14.80 12.10 7.82
CA LEU A 77 14.05 12.80 6.78
C LEU A 77 14.59 14.22 6.56
N VAL A 78 15.02 14.88 7.60
CA VAL A 78 15.69 16.21 7.50
C VAL A 78 16.86 16.11 6.51
N ASN A 79 17.68 15.08 6.67
CA ASN A 79 18.83 14.87 5.80
C ASN A 79 18.45 14.45 4.39
N ILE A 80 17.48 13.54 4.26
CA ILE A 80 17.01 13.04 2.95
C ILE A 80 16.37 14.17 2.15
N LEU A 81 15.52 14.95 2.78
CA LEU A 81 14.74 16.00 2.11
C LEU A 81 15.45 17.34 2.06
N ALA A 82 16.51 17.51 2.85
CA ALA A 82 17.25 18.77 2.98
C ALA A 82 16.32 19.94 3.37
N ILE A 83 15.44 19.70 4.32
CA ILE A 83 14.51 20.70 4.86
C ILE A 83 14.65 20.73 6.38
N SER A 84 14.08 21.77 7.01
CA SER A 84 14.19 21.93 8.46
C SER A 84 13.41 20.87 9.22
N LYS A 85 13.81 20.61 10.46
CA LYS A 85 13.12 19.71 11.37
C LYS A 85 11.66 20.13 11.58
N GLY A 86 11.42 21.44 11.70
CA GLY A 86 10.08 21.96 11.85
C GLY A 86 9.20 21.66 10.64
N THR A 87 9.77 21.76 9.43
CA THR A 87 9.04 21.45 8.20
C THR A 87 8.70 19.96 8.14
N VAL A 88 9.64 19.07 8.50
CA VAL A 88 9.39 17.63 8.56
C VAL A 88 8.23 17.34 9.53
N SER A 89 8.28 17.94 10.72
CA SER A 89 7.21 17.76 11.72
C SER A 89 5.86 18.20 11.19
N LYS A 90 5.79 19.34 10.50
CA LYS A 90 4.54 19.81 9.91
C LYS A 90 4.00 18.87 8.85
N ILE A 91 4.87 18.34 8.01
CA ILE A 91 4.47 17.36 6.96
C ILE A 91 3.90 16.11 7.61
N LEU A 92 4.58 15.54 8.60
CA LEU A 92 4.15 14.30 9.27
C LEU A 92 2.88 14.49 10.09
N ASN A 93 2.57 15.72 10.49
CA ASN A 93 1.37 16.03 11.26
C ASN A 93 0.24 16.66 10.41
N TYR A 94 0.32 16.53 9.10
CA TYR A 94 -0.70 17.04 8.17
C TYR A 94 -0.89 18.56 8.22
N GLN A 95 0.13 19.27 8.64
CA GLN A 95 0.06 20.73 8.71
C GLN A 95 0.64 21.41 7.47
N LYS A 96 1.34 20.66 6.65
CA LYS A 96 1.95 21.16 5.42
C LYS A 96 2.00 20.06 4.37
N GLY A 97 1.74 20.37 3.12
CA GLY A 97 1.82 19.43 2.02
C GLY A 97 3.26 19.18 1.58
N LEU A 98 3.44 18.11 0.81
CA LEU A 98 4.73 17.77 0.23
C LEU A 98 5.01 18.66 -0.99
N SER A 99 6.20 19.23 -1.06
CA SER A 99 6.64 19.93 -2.26
C SER A 99 7.02 18.94 -3.36
N LYS A 100 7.06 19.40 -4.61
CA LYS A 100 7.50 18.58 -5.73
C LYS A 100 8.93 18.07 -5.53
N ALA A 101 9.79 18.92 -4.96
CA ALA A 101 11.17 18.55 -4.66
C ALA A 101 11.24 17.44 -3.62
N SER A 102 10.42 17.52 -2.56
CA SER A 102 10.35 16.49 -1.53
C SER A 102 9.85 15.17 -2.09
N ILE A 103 8.81 15.21 -2.91
CA ILE A 103 8.26 14.00 -3.57
C ILE A 103 9.34 13.33 -4.41
N ARG A 104 10.09 14.11 -5.20
CA ARG A 104 11.16 13.57 -6.03
C ARG A 104 12.25 12.91 -5.20
N LYS A 105 12.68 13.57 -4.13
CA LYS A 105 13.74 13.04 -3.25
C LYS A 105 13.31 11.76 -2.56
N LEU A 106 12.07 11.69 -2.08
CA LEU A 106 11.53 10.48 -1.45
C LEU A 106 11.42 9.34 -2.45
N ALA A 107 10.92 9.63 -3.65
CA ALA A 107 10.78 8.62 -4.70
C ALA A 107 12.13 8.02 -5.07
N GLU A 108 13.15 8.85 -5.20
CA GLU A 108 14.52 8.39 -5.51
C GLU A 108 15.13 7.60 -4.36
N HIS A 109 14.99 8.11 -3.14
CA HIS A 109 15.60 7.47 -1.97
C HIS A 109 15.01 6.08 -1.70
N PHE A 110 13.69 5.94 -1.78
CA PHE A 110 12.99 4.69 -1.48
C PHE A 110 12.69 3.84 -2.71
N SER A 111 13.07 4.30 -3.90
CA SER A 111 12.80 3.60 -5.18
C SER A 111 11.31 3.30 -5.37
N ILE A 112 10.47 4.29 -5.08
CA ILE A 112 9.02 4.21 -5.28
C ILE A 112 8.58 5.23 -6.33
N SER A 113 7.36 5.09 -6.84
CA SER A 113 6.84 6.02 -7.84
C SER A 113 6.46 7.36 -7.20
N GLN A 114 6.67 8.45 -7.94
CA GLN A 114 6.24 9.78 -7.48
C GLN A 114 4.72 9.84 -7.36
N GLU A 115 4.00 9.10 -8.18
CA GLU A 115 2.55 9.04 -8.16
C GLU A 115 2.01 8.64 -6.80
N SER A 116 2.65 7.67 -6.13
CA SER A 116 2.26 7.21 -4.80
C SER A 116 2.30 8.32 -3.76
N LEU A 117 3.21 9.29 -3.93
CA LEU A 117 3.38 10.42 -3.00
C LEU A 117 2.61 11.66 -3.45
N ASN A 118 2.12 11.67 -4.69
CA ASN A 118 1.47 12.83 -5.29
C ASN A 118 -0.06 12.77 -5.19
N ARG A 119 -0.59 11.82 -4.42
CA ARG A 119 -2.03 11.69 -4.22
C ARG A 119 -2.56 12.85 -3.38
N PRO A 120 -3.76 13.35 -3.70
CA PRO A 120 -4.38 14.37 -2.86
C PRO A 120 -4.73 13.80 -1.48
N TYR A 121 -4.57 14.63 -0.46
CA TYR A 121 -4.98 14.30 0.90
C TYR A 121 -5.29 15.59 1.66
N THR A 122 -6.08 15.48 2.71
CA THR A 122 -6.57 16.63 3.46
C THR A 122 -5.58 17.05 4.54
N LEU A 123 -5.21 18.31 4.56
CA LEU A 123 -4.38 18.88 5.63
C LEU A 123 -5.26 19.27 6.82
N LYS A 124 -4.71 19.19 8.02
CA LYS A 124 -5.44 19.56 9.24
C LYS A 124 -5.96 21.00 9.22
N GLN A 125 -5.22 21.90 8.62
CA GLN A 125 -5.64 23.30 8.50
C GLN A 125 -6.94 23.43 7.71
N GLU A 126 -7.13 22.60 6.69
CA GLU A 126 -8.34 22.58 5.88
C GLU A 126 -9.54 22.07 6.66
N LEU A 127 -9.30 21.18 7.65
CA LEU A 127 -10.36 20.63 8.49
C LEU A 127 -10.92 21.66 9.46
N TYR A 128 -10.13 22.67 9.84
CA TYR A 128 -10.51 23.68 10.82
C TYR A 128 -10.90 25.02 10.20
N VAL A 129 -10.70 25.18 8.91
CA VAL A 129 -11.12 26.40 8.19
C VAL A 129 -12.55 26.22 7.73
N GLN A 130 -13.42 27.12 8.19
CA GLN A 130 -14.83 27.10 7.82
C GLN A 130 -15.24 28.35 7.09
#